data_1b9ec1ade07a07621c153da4dfbf5855
#
_entry.id   1b9ec1ade07a07621c153da4dfbf5855
#
_cell.length_a   1.000
_cell.length_b   1.000
_cell.length_c   1.000
_cell.angle_alpha   90.00
_cell.angle_beta   90.00
_cell.angle_gamma   90.00
#
_symmetry.space_group_name_H-M   'P 1'
#
loop_
_entity.id
_entity.type
_entity.pdbx_description
1 polymer ?
#
loop_
_entity_poly.entity_id
_entity_poly.type
_entity_poly.pdbx_seq_one_letter_code
_entity_poly.pdbx_strand_id
1 'polypeptide(L)'
;MSGYLVDLHVHSAESSYCGHVPAHEIVSAYREAGFDGIAITDHYGGYFFDKIKELPWPEQVDRFMRGYEEAKAAAEGTGFKVYFGIEYRDRITVDDFLVFGLDRQFLLDNPDLPDNPLKEAAERIHAYGGFIIQAHPARIRYAMALGQKLFMGFRTVDMVEHMKTGEKLPEIDWAERDALIGKPSQLTSLRMCYLREPDSLDGVEVYNGNPTWAMDGYAAEKYADEHPEYVRIAASDFHSYPCGMGGTYFDHLPENDAALVRALQEKRVVDFHIGHDVHVAPVKGK
;
A
#
# COMPACT_ATOMS: atom_id res chain seq x y z
N MET A 1 16.21 -12.80 15.86
CA MET A 1 15.88 -11.61 16.68
C MET A 1 14.41 -11.73 17.05
N SER A 2 14.03 -11.41 18.27
CA SER A 2 12.64 -11.48 18.72
C SER A 2 11.99 -10.12 18.47
N GLY A 3 11.16 -10.02 17.48
CA GLY A 3 10.35 -8.85 17.18
C GLY A 3 8.91 -9.29 16.95
N TYR A 4 8.00 -8.34 16.87
CA TYR A 4 6.59 -8.54 16.54
C TYR A 4 6.36 -8.26 15.06
N LEU A 5 5.80 -9.23 14.35
CA LEU A 5 5.62 -9.20 12.92
C LEU A 5 4.25 -8.63 12.55
N VAL A 6 4.27 -7.52 11.83
CA VAL A 6 3.06 -6.83 11.36
C VAL A 6 3.15 -6.60 9.85
N ASP A 7 2.10 -6.95 9.12
CA ASP A 7 1.94 -6.55 7.73
C ASP A 7 1.19 -5.23 7.65
N LEU A 8 1.80 -4.24 7.01
CA LEU A 8 1.28 -2.87 6.96
C LEU A 8 0.55 -2.54 5.65
N HIS A 9 0.35 -3.55 4.75
CA HIS A 9 -0.27 -3.32 3.45
C HIS A 9 -1.15 -4.50 3.05
N VAL A 10 -2.43 -4.44 3.41
CA VAL A 10 -3.39 -5.53 3.22
C VAL A 10 -4.73 -4.99 2.73
N HIS A 11 -5.28 -5.62 1.68
CA HIS A 11 -6.56 -5.27 1.08
C HIS A 11 -7.64 -6.31 1.38
N SER A 12 -8.82 -5.82 1.74
CA SER A 12 -9.99 -6.64 2.03
C SER A 12 -10.97 -6.71 0.86
N ALA A 13 -11.75 -7.79 0.78
CA ALA A 13 -12.82 -7.91 -0.21
C ALA A 13 -13.99 -6.95 0.05
N GLU A 14 -14.15 -6.47 1.27
CA GLU A 14 -15.24 -5.59 1.68
C GLU A 14 -15.11 -4.17 1.14
N SER A 15 -13.86 -3.68 1.03
CA SER A 15 -13.59 -2.27 0.76
C SER A 15 -12.66 -2.02 -0.42
N SER A 16 -11.90 -3.03 -0.88
CA SER A 16 -11.08 -2.95 -2.09
C SER A 16 -11.63 -3.82 -3.21
N TYR A 17 -11.85 -3.24 -4.38
CA TYR A 17 -12.33 -3.99 -5.56
C TYR A 17 -11.32 -5.00 -6.12
N CYS A 18 -10.08 -4.88 -5.76
CA CYS A 18 -8.99 -5.80 -6.10
C CYS A 18 -8.72 -6.81 -4.98
N GLY A 19 -9.24 -6.59 -3.77
CA GLY A 19 -9.23 -7.56 -2.68
C GLY A 19 -10.23 -8.68 -2.95
N HIS A 20 -9.79 -9.92 -2.81
CA HIS A 20 -10.63 -11.10 -3.10
C HIS A 20 -10.88 -11.97 -1.87
N VAL A 21 -10.29 -11.64 -0.74
CA VAL A 21 -10.40 -12.41 0.50
C VAL A 21 -11.12 -11.59 1.56
N PRO A 22 -12.17 -12.15 2.19
CA PRO A 22 -12.87 -11.47 3.30
C PRO A 22 -11.93 -11.17 4.48
N ALA A 23 -12.13 -10.06 5.14
CA ALA A 23 -11.28 -9.58 6.22
C ALA A 23 -11.11 -10.59 7.37
N HIS A 24 -12.18 -11.32 7.73
CA HIS A 24 -12.11 -12.35 8.78
C HIS A 24 -11.25 -13.57 8.38
N GLU A 25 -11.24 -13.94 7.09
CA GLU A 25 -10.36 -15.00 6.57
C GLU A 25 -8.90 -14.53 6.53
N ILE A 26 -8.66 -13.26 6.17
CA ILE A 26 -7.33 -12.64 6.22
C ILE A 26 -6.76 -12.73 7.63
N VAL A 27 -7.52 -12.30 8.65
CA VAL A 27 -7.09 -12.37 10.06
C VAL A 27 -6.72 -13.79 10.46
N SER A 28 -7.52 -14.78 10.07
CA SER A 28 -7.25 -16.19 10.37
C SER A 28 -5.95 -16.66 9.73
N ALA A 29 -5.75 -16.36 8.44
CA ALA A 29 -4.59 -16.78 7.67
C ALA A 29 -3.29 -16.14 8.19
N TYR A 30 -3.31 -14.84 8.51
CA TYR A 30 -2.13 -14.14 9.03
C TYR A 30 -1.74 -14.65 10.43
N ARG A 31 -2.71 -14.96 11.28
CA ARG A 31 -2.46 -15.59 12.58
C ARG A 31 -1.85 -16.98 12.42
N GLU A 32 -2.37 -17.79 11.52
CA GLU A 32 -1.82 -19.13 11.21
C GLU A 32 -0.40 -19.04 10.64
N ALA A 33 -0.10 -17.98 9.88
CA ALA A 33 1.22 -17.69 9.35
C ALA A 33 2.21 -17.12 10.40
N GLY A 34 1.74 -16.85 11.64
CA GLY A 34 2.58 -16.39 12.74
C GLY A 34 2.80 -14.89 12.81
N PHE A 35 1.96 -14.10 12.14
CA PHE A 35 1.94 -12.65 12.31
C PHE A 35 1.28 -12.26 13.65
N ASP A 36 1.71 -11.13 14.18
CA ASP A 36 1.16 -10.52 15.41
C ASP A 36 0.08 -9.47 15.12
N GLY A 37 0.05 -8.96 13.87
CA GLY A 37 -0.95 -7.99 13.44
C GLY A 37 -0.91 -7.69 11.95
N ILE A 38 -1.95 -6.97 11.51
CA ILE A 38 -2.06 -6.43 10.15
C ILE A 38 -2.61 -5.01 10.18
N ALA A 39 -2.31 -4.21 9.16
CA ALA A 39 -3.04 -3.00 8.88
C ALA A 39 -3.93 -3.21 7.64
N ILE A 40 -5.22 -2.95 7.77
CA ILE A 40 -6.11 -2.89 6.62
C ILE A 40 -5.94 -1.53 5.97
N THR A 41 -5.48 -1.55 4.72
CA THR A 41 -5.12 -0.36 3.93
C THR A 41 -5.83 -0.37 2.60
N ASP A 42 -7.13 -0.53 2.62
CA ASP A 42 -7.94 -0.54 1.42
C ASP A 42 -7.77 0.74 0.58
N HIS A 43 -7.92 0.62 -0.75
CA HIS A 43 -7.73 1.74 -1.67
C HIS A 43 -8.67 2.91 -1.41
N TYR A 44 -8.10 4.04 -1.01
CA TYR A 44 -8.80 5.29 -0.75
C TYR A 44 -8.62 6.27 -1.92
N GLY A 45 -9.65 6.39 -2.75
CA GLY A 45 -9.61 7.30 -3.90
C GLY A 45 -10.91 7.25 -4.69
N GLY A 46 -11.04 8.13 -5.67
CA GLY A 46 -12.23 8.24 -6.49
C GLY A 46 -12.67 6.93 -7.16
N TYR A 47 -11.75 6.04 -7.41
CA TYR A 47 -12.04 4.72 -7.91
C TYR A 47 -13.04 3.92 -7.02
N PHE A 48 -12.94 4.03 -5.69
CA PHE A 48 -13.92 3.45 -4.76
C PHE A 48 -15.17 4.33 -4.65
N PHE A 49 -14.99 5.62 -4.34
CA PHE A 49 -16.08 6.53 -4.02
C PHE A 49 -16.98 6.85 -5.21
N ASP A 50 -16.46 6.86 -6.44
CA ASP A 50 -17.26 7.07 -7.66
C ASP A 50 -18.35 6.01 -7.84
N LYS A 51 -18.15 4.80 -7.31
CA LYS A 51 -19.14 3.70 -7.41
C LYS A 51 -20.26 3.79 -6.40
N ILE A 52 -20.06 4.55 -5.32
CA ILE A 52 -21.04 4.71 -4.24
C ILE A 52 -21.39 6.19 -3.99
N LYS A 53 -21.09 7.06 -4.95
CA LYS A 53 -21.31 8.52 -4.85
C LYS A 53 -22.76 8.93 -4.62
N GLU A 54 -23.72 8.05 -4.90
CA GLU A 54 -25.15 8.30 -4.66
C GLU A 54 -25.52 8.19 -3.16
N LEU A 55 -24.64 7.62 -2.35
CA LEU A 55 -24.82 7.55 -0.90
C LEU A 55 -24.38 8.85 -0.23
N PRO A 56 -25.00 9.25 0.90
CA PRO A 56 -24.48 10.33 1.74
C PRO A 56 -23.03 10.04 2.16
N TRP A 57 -22.21 11.09 2.26
CA TRP A 57 -20.79 10.94 2.60
C TRP A 57 -20.52 10.09 3.85
N PRO A 58 -21.24 10.23 4.96
CA PRO A 58 -21.05 9.34 6.11
C PRO A 58 -21.25 7.86 5.80
N GLU A 59 -22.22 7.52 4.94
CA GLU A 59 -22.45 6.13 4.52
C GLU A 59 -21.33 5.63 3.58
N GLN A 60 -20.75 6.52 2.76
CA GLN A 60 -19.61 6.17 1.93
C GLN A 60 -18.39 5.84 2.80
N VAL A 61 -18.14 6.65 3.84
CA VAL A 61 -17.07 6.41 4.83
C VAL A 61 -17.30 5.08 5.57
N ASP A 62 -18.50 4.83 6.04
CA ASP A 62 -18.85 3.57 6.73
C ASP A 62 -18.64 2.36 5.81
N ARG A 63 -18.98 2.49 4.54
CA ARG A 63 -18.72 1.45 3.54
C ARG A 63 -17.23 1.20 3.32
N PHE A 64 -16.45 2.26 3.30
CA PHE A 64 -15.01 2.17 3.14
C PHE A 64 -14.34 1.50 4.36
N MET A 65 -14.77 1.81 5.56
CA MET A 65 -14.19 1.28 6.79
C MET A 65 -14.59 -0.16 7.10
N ARG A 66 -15.49 -0.74 6.34
CA ARG A 66 -16.08 -2.06 6.64
C ARG A 66 -15.04 -3.17 6.74
N GLY A 67 -14.05 -3.20 5.84
CA GLY A 67 -12.98 -4.21 5.87
C GLY A 67 -12.18 -4.16 7.16
N TYR A 68 -11.81 -2.96 7.59
CA TYR A 68 -11.15 -2.76 8.88
C TYR A 68 -12.01 -3.20 10.07
N GLU A 69 -13.28 -2.81 10.09
CA GLU A 69 -14.19 -3.15 11.19
C GLU A 69 -14.41 -4.66 11.30
N GLU A 70 -14.59 -5.36 10.18
CA GLU A 70 -14.74 -6.81 10.15
C GLU A 70 -13.45 -7.53 10.55
N ALA A 71 -12.27 -7.06 10.11
CA ALA A 71 -10.99 -7.60 10.55
C ALA A 71 -10.79 -7.41 12.05
N LYS A 72 -11.09 -6.24 12.58
CA LYS A 72 -10.99 -5.92 14.01
C LYS A 72 -11.90 -6.80 14.86
N ALA A 73 -13.14 -6.99 14.42
CA ALA A 73 -14.09 -7.89 15.08
C ALA A 73 -13.60 -9.35 15.08
N ALA A 74 -13.02 -9.82 13.97
CA ALA A 74 -12.44 -11.16 13.87
C ALA A 74 -11.21 -11.38 14.76
N ALA A 75 -10.48 -10.33 15.07
CA ALA A 75 -9.30 -10.37 15.94
C ALA A 75 -9.63 -10.23 17.44
N GLU A 76 -10.87 -9.89 17.79
CA GLU A 76 -11.27 -9.64 19.17
C GLU A 76 -10.98 -10.86 20.09
N GLY A 77 -10.35 -10.60 21.24
CA GLY A 77 -10.02 -11.64 22.23
C GLY A 77 -8.86 -12.56 21.85
N THR A 78 -8.24 -12.38 20.69
CA THR A 78 -7.17 -13.27 20.19
C THR A 78 -5.75 -12.79 20.52
N GLY A 79 -5.58 -11.52 20.87
CA GLY A 79 -4.28 -10.86 21.01
C GLY A 79 -3.68 -10.34 19.71
N PHE A 80 -4.20 -10.75 18.55
CA PHE A 80 -3.80 -10.25 17.23
C PHE A 80 -4.23 -8.79 17.06
N LYS A 81 -3.36 -7.96 16.49
CA LYS A 81 -3.65 -6.54 16.29
C LYS A 81 -4.14 -6.24 14.88
N VAL A 82 -5.15 -5.41 14.79
CA VAL A 82 -5.63 -4.87 13.51
C VAL A 82 -5.59 -3.36 13.59
N TYR A 83 -4.86 -2.75 12.65
CA TYR A 83 -4.69 -1.31 12.56
C TYR A 83 -5.49 -0.76 11.39
N PHE A 84 -5.95 0.48 11.54
CA PHE A 84 -6.56 1.23 10.47
C PHE A 84 -5.52 1.98 9.67
N GLY A 85 -5.55 1.80 8.37
CA GLY A 85 -4.82 2.59 7.40
C GLY A 85 -5.65 2.77 6.13
N ILE A 86 -5.13 3.55 5.22
CA ILE A 86 -5.66 3.68 3.86
C ILE A 86 -4.53 3.56 2.85
N GLU A 87 -4.77 2.99 1.69
CA GLU A 87 -3.90 3.19 0.53
C GLU A 87 -4.47 4.33 -0.30
N TYR A 88 -3.95 5.52 -0.05
CA TYR A 88 -4.34 6.74 -0.76
C TYR A 88 -3.77 6.75 -2.17
N ARG A 89 -4.63 6.93 -3.17
CA ARG A 89 -4.21 7.06 -4.56
C ARG A 89 -4.32 8.50 -5.02
N ASP A 90 -3.16 9.09 -5.36
CA ASP A 90 -3.13 10.40 -6.01
C ASP A 90 -3.77 10.31 -7.40
N ARG A 91 -4.78 11.11 -7.66
CA ARG A 91 -5.45 11.16 -8.97
C ARG A 91 -4.59 11.71 -10.09
N ILE A 92 -3.55 12.47 -9.78
CA ILE A 92 -2.68 13.11 -10.76
C ILE A 92 -1.58 12.17 -11.21
N THR A 93 -0.90 11.57 -10.23
CA THR A 93 0.25 10.71 -10.49
C THR A 93 -0.13 9.23 -10.58
N VAL A 94 -1.29 8.86 -10.05
CA VAL A 94 -1.76 7.49 -9.84
C VAL A 94 -0.80 6.62 -9.01
N ASP A 95 0.07 7.28 -8.24
CA ASP A 95 0.92 6.63 -7.25
C ASP A 95 0.11 6.37 -5.98
N ASP A 96 0.51 5.36 -5.22
CA ASP A 96 -0.19 4.92 -4.03
C ASP A 96 0.65 5.20 -2.78
N PHE A 97 -0.02 5.55 -1.70
CA PHE A 97 0.59 5.93 -0.44
C PHE A 97 -0.17 5.29 0.72
N LEU A 98 0.55 4.56 1.58
CA LEU A 98 -0.01 4.05 2.82
C LEU A 98 -0.09 5.19 3.84
N VAL A 99 -1.25 5.39 4.41
CA VAL A 99 -1.46 6.44 5.41
C VAL A 99 -2.00 5.83 6.68
N PHE A 100 -1.38 6.16 7.80
CA PHE A 100 -1.74 5.69 9.14
C PHE A 100 -2.04 6.85 10.06
N GLY A 101 -2.74 6.57 11.17
CA GLY A 101 -3.07 7.57 12.19
C GLY A 101 -4.29 8.42 11.89
N LEU A 102 -5.06 8.01 10.89
CA LEU A 102 -6.36 8.59 10.60
C LEU A 102 -7.46 7.81 11.34
N ASP A 103 -8.63 8.43 11.45
CA ASP A 103 -9.82 7.78 11.97
C ASP A 103 -11.07 8.16 11.14
N ARG A 104 -12.20 7.58 11.53
CA ARG A 104 -13.48 7.87 10.89
C ARG A 104 -13.82 9.36 10.90
N GLN A 105 -13.49 10.07 11.98
CA GLN A 105 -13.82 11.50 12.08
C GLN A 105 -13.01 12.32 11.08
N PHE A 106 -11.71 12.02 10.93
CA PHE A 106 -10.88 12.65 9.91
C PHE A 106 -11.47 12.48 8.50
N LEU A 107 -11.90 11.26 8.15
CA LEU A 107 -12.51 10.98 6.84
C LEU A 107 -13.81 11.76 6.64
N LEU A 108 -14.65 11.87 7.67
CA LEU A 108 -15.89 12.63 7.63
C LEU A 108 -15.64 14.13 7.41
N ASP A 109 -14.62 14.68 8.04
CA ASP A 109 -14.29 16.11 7.97
C ASP A 109 -13.56 16.49 6.67
N ASN A 110 -13.10 15.49 5.88
CA ASN A 110 -12.34 15.70 4.65
C ASN A 110 -12.97 14.96 3.44
N PRO A 111 -14.21 15.30 3.04
CA PRO A 111 -14.91 14.58 1.97
C PRO A 111 -14.28 14.77 0.59
N ASP A 112 -13.46 15.78 0.40
CA ASP A 112 -12.73 16.08 -0.83
C ASP A 112 -11.32 15.44 -0.87
N LEU A 113 -10.88 14.81 0.21
CA LEU A 113 -9.55 14.20 0.28
C LEU A 113 -9.26 13.23 -0.87
N PRO A 114 -10.21 12.37 -1.33
CA PRO A 114 -9.97 11.45 -2.44
C PRO A 114 -9.65 12.14 -3.78
N ASP A 115 -9.91 13.43 -3.89
CA ASP A 115 -9.75 14.23 -5.10
C ASP A 115 -8.52 15.13 -5.08
N ASN A 116 -7.84 15.23 -3.94
CA ASN A 116 -6.70 16.13 -3.78
C ASN A 116 -5.41 15.52 -4.32
N PRO A 117 -4.47 16.34 -4.81
CA PRO A 117 -3.11 15.88 -5.05
C PRO A 117 -2.41 15.56 -3.72
N LEU A 118 -1.40 14.68 -3.79
CA LEU A 118 -0.67 14.22 -2.59
C LEU A 118 -0.25 15.37 -1.66
N LYS A 119 0.28 16.44 -2.21
CA LYS A 119 0.78 17.57 -1.42
C LYS A 119 -0.29 18.18 -0.50
N GLU A 120 -1.47 18.46 -1.06
CA GLU A 120 -2.59 19.02 -0.30
C GLU A 120 -3.16 18.02 0.71
N ALA A 121 -3.21 16.74 0.32
CA ALA A 121 -3.63 15.66 1.20
C ALA A 121 -2.64 15.50 2.38
N ALA A 122 -1.34 15.52 2.10
CA ALA A 122 -0.28 15.37 3.10
C ALA A 122 -0.30 16.48 4.16
N GLU A 123 -0.51 17.72 3.75
CA GLU A 123 -0.65 18.84 4.69
C GLU A 123 -1.76 18.59 5.72
N ARG A 124 -2.91 18.08 5.29
CA ARG A 124 -4.04 17.75 6.17
C ARG A 124 -3.76 16.52 7.03
N ILE A 125 -3.18 15.47 6.43
CA ILE A 125 -2.83 14.22 7.12
C ILE A 125 -1.82 14.51 8.23
N HIS A 126 -0.74 15.23 7.93
CA HIS A 126 0.27 15.59 8.92
C HIS A 126 -0.27 16.52 10.02
N ALA A 127 -1.13 17.49 9.66
CA ALA A 127 -1.79 18.34 10.65
C ALA A 127 -2.69 17.58 11.63
N TYR A 128 -3.23 16.44 11.20
CA TYR A 128 -4.00 15.53 12.05
C TYR A 128 -3.11 14.60 12.90
N GLY A 129 -1.84 14.48 12.56
CA GLY A 129 -0.88 13.57 13.20
C GLY A 129 -0.71 12.24 12.47
N GLY A 130 -1.16 12.16 11.22
CA GLY A 130 -0.97 10.99 10.37
C GLY A 130 0.46 10.82 9.86
N PHE A 131 0.73 9.68 9.26
CA PHE A 131 2.04 9.23 8.79
C PHE A 131 1.90 8.65 7.38
N ILE A 132 2.76 9.06 6.44
CA ILE A 132 2.63 8.74 5.02
C ILE A 132 3.85 7.95 4.53
N ILE A 133 3.60 6.77 3.97
CA ILE A 133 4.62 5.89 3.39
C ILE A 133 4.34 5.70 1.91
N GLN A 134 5.32 5.89 1.04
CA GLN A 134 5.12 5.55 -0.35
C GLN A 134 5.02 4.03 -0.52
N ALA A 135 3.89 3.58 -1.06
CA ALA A 135 3.65 2.19 -1.36
C ALA A 135 4.41 1.78 -2.63
N HIS A 136 4.93 0.55 -2.64
CA HIS A 136 5.62 -0.09 -3.78
C HIS A 136 6.30 0.89 -4.76
N PRO A 137 7.23 1.75 -4.30
CA PRO A 137 8.00 2.60 -5.19
C PRO A 137 8.76 1.71 -6.18
N ALA A 138 8.96 2.21 -7.37
CA ALA A 138 9.59 1.42 -8.42
C ALA A 138 8.78 0.17 -8.87
N ARG A 139 7.47 0.15 -8.60
CA ARG A 139 6.54 -0.86 -9.12
C ARG A 139 6.50 -0.82 -10.64
N ILE A 140 6.62 -1.99 -11.25
CA ILE A 140 6.49 -2.16 -12.68
C ILE A 140 5.01 -2.40 -12.99
N ARG A 141 4.35 -1.40 -13.55
CA ARG A 141 2.92 -1.48 -13.89
C ARG A 141 2.71 -1.67 -15.38
N TYR A 142 1.66 -2.39 -15.71
CA TYR A 142 1.12 -2.49 -17.06
C TYR A 142 -0.15 -1.67 -17.15
N ALA A 143 -0.23 -0.75 -18.13
CA ALA A 143 -1.46 -0.08 -18.45
C ALA A 143 -1.97 -0.52 -19.81
N MET A 144 -3.28 -0.60 -19.90
CA MET A 144 -3.99 -0.63 -21.19
C MET A 144 -4.53 0.78 -21.44
N ALA A 145 -3.90 1.54 -22.31
CA ALA A 145 -4.45 2.80 -22.77
C ALA A 145 -4.70 2.70 -24.28
N LEU A 146 -5.89 3.07 -24.70
CA LEU A 146 -6.28 3.09 -26.11
C LEU A 146 -6.04 1.75 -26.85
N GLY A 147 -6.23 0.63 -26.17
CA GLY A 147 -6.02 -0.71 -26.74
C GLY A 147 -4.56 -1.13 -26.90
N GLN A 148 -3.61 -0.36 -26.38
CA GLN A 148 -2.19 -0.70 -26.34
C GLN A 148 -1.79 -1.12 -24.94
N LYS A 149 -0.96 -2.15 -24.84
CA LYS A 149 -0.32 -2.52 -23.60
C LYS A 149 0.85 -1.57 -23.38
N LEU A 150 0.88 -0.93 -22.23
CA LEU A 150 1.90 0.02 -21.87
C LEU A 150 2.63 -0.45 -20.63
N PHE A 151 3.93 -0.26 -20.67
CA PHE A 151 4.78 -0.48 -19.51
C PHE A 151 4.75 0.79 -18.65
N MET A 152 4.11 0.68 -17.49
CA MET A 152 4.00 1.77 -16.53
C MET A 152 5.00 1.54 -15.39
N GLY A 153 6.24 1.35 -15.75
CA GLY A 153 7.28 1.14 -14.76
C GLY A 153 8.12 2.37 -14.53
N PHE A 154 7.83 3.45 -15.24
CA PHE A 154 8.80 4.52 -15.30
C PHE A 154 8.38 5.78 -14.61
N ARG A 155 7.23 6.24 -14.90
CA ARG A 155 6.65 7.45 -14.35
C ARG A 155 5.18 7.43 -14.67
N THR A 156 4.40 7.27 -13.67
CA THR A 156 2.96 7.45 -13.80
C THR A 156 2.62 8.83 -14.35
N VAL A 157 3.43 9.82 -14.01
CA VAL A 157 3.24 11.20 -14.51
C VAL A 157 3.58 11.37 -15.97
N ASP A 158 4.66 10.77 -16.46
CA ASP A 158 4.99 10.88 -17.89
C ASP A 158 3.85 10.27 -18.71
N MET A 159 3.22 9.21 -18.19
CA MET A 159 2.07 8.62 -18.81
C MET A 159 0.82 9.49 -18.76
N VAL A 160 0.57 10.14 -17.64
CA VAL A 160 -0.54 11.10 -17.53
C VAL A 160 -0.32 12.30 -18.46
N GLU A 161 0.91 12.78 -18.58
CA GLU A 161 1.25 13.83 -19.57
C GLU A 161 1.05 13.36 -20.99
N HIS A 162 1.55 12.18 -21.36
CA HIS A 162 1.31 11.58 -22.69
C HIS A 162 -0.18 11.39 -22.97
N MET A 163 -0.95 10.93 -22.01
CA MET A 163 -2.40 10.82 -22.15
C MET A 163 -3.07 12.19 -22.36
N LYS A 164 -2.59 13.25 -21.71
CA LYS A 164 -3.10 14.62 -21.88
C LYS A 164 -2.73 15.23 -23.23
N THR A 165 -1.55 14.93 -23.73
CA THR A 165 -1.06 15.47 -25.02
C THR A 165 -1.57 14.68 -26.22
N GLY A 166 -2.16 13.49 -26.00
CA GLY A 166 -2.61 12.62 -27.07
C GLY A 166 -1.45 11.95 -27.84
N GLU A 167 -0.24 12.05 -27.34
CA GLU A 167 0.90 11.35 -27.92
C GLU A 167 0.76 9.84 -27.81
N LYS A 168 1.19 9.13 -28.82
CA LYS A 168 1.19 7.67 -28.83
C LYS A 168 2.28 7.19 -27.88
N LEU A 169 1.87 6.47 -26.85
CA LEU A 169 2.81 5.89 -25.91
C LEU A 169 3.67 4.80 -26.56
N PRO A 170 4.94 4.67 -26.20
CA PRO A 170 5.82 3.67 -26.80
C PRO A 170 5.27 2.26 -26.56
N GLU A 171 5.39 1.40 -27.57
CA GLU A 171 5.13 -0.03 -27.40
C GLU A 171 6.16 -0.65 -26.44
N ILE A 172 5.67 -1.55 -25.60
CA ILE A 172 6.55 -2.25 -24.66
C ILE A 172 7.17 -3.44 -25.35
N ASP A 173 8.48 -3.47 -25.36
CA ASP A 173 9.20 -4.71 -25.58
C ASP A 173 9.18 -5.55 -24.29
N TRP A 174 8.32 -6.57 -24.28
CA TRP A 174 8.14 -7.45 -23.16
C TRP A 174 9.40 -8.28 -22.85
N ALA A 175 10.18 -8.61 -23.89
CA ALA A 175 11.44 -9.36 -23.71
C ALA A 175 12.50 -8.44 -23.08
N GLU A 176 12.55 -7.17 -23.48
CA GLU A 176 13.41 -6.17 -22.86
C GLU A 176 13.05 -5.97 -21.38
N ARG A 177 11.76 -5.81 -21.09
CA ARG A 177 11.29 -5.69 -19.71
C ARG A 177 11.69 -6.88 -18.86
N ASP A 178 11.43 -8.11 -19.33
CA ASP A 178 11.75 -9.33 -18.58
C ASP A 178 13.27 -9.50 -18.42
N ALA A 179 14.04 -9.03 -19.40
CA ALA A 179 15.49 -9.01 -19.30
C ALA A 179 16.03 -7.95 -18.31
N LEU A 180 15.26 -6.91 -18.00
CA LEU A 180 15.62 -5.85 -17.04
C LEU A 180 15.23 -6.22 -15.60
N ILE A 181 14.20 -7.03 -15.40
CA ILE A 181 13.83 -7.54 -14.08
C ILE A 181 15.01 -8.33 -13.50
N GLY A 182 15.44 -7.94 -12.32
CA GLY A 182 16.62 -8.55 -11.67
C GLY A 182 17.98 -8.00 -12.13
N LYS A 183 18.00 -6.91 -12.91
CA LYS A 183 19.23 -6.18 -13.24
C LYS A 183 19.25 -4.80 -12.57
N PRO A 184 19.69 -4.71 -11.32
CA PRO A 184 19.55 -3.52 -10.47
C PRO A 184 20.08 -2.25 -11.10
N SER A 185 21.23 -2.28 -11.74
CA SER A 185 21.89 -1.10 -12.32
C SER A 185 21.12 -0.50 -13.50
N GLN A 186 20.39 -1.29 -14.26
CA GLN A 186 19.60 -0.83 -15.38
C GLN A 186 18.24 -0.29 -14.93
N LEU A 187 17.63 -0.96 -13.97
CA LEU A 187 16.39 -0.54 -13.38
C LEU A 187 16.53 0.76 -12.58
N THR A 188 17.65 1.00 -11.94
CA THR A 188 17.91 2.21 -11.15
C THR A 188 17.92 3.49 -12.00
N SER A 189 18.45 3.43 -13.22
CA SER A 189 18.49 4.59 -14.12
C SER A 189 17.11 5.05 -14.60
N LEU A 190 16.13 4.16 -14.53
CA LEU A 190 14.77 4.40 -15.00
C LEU A 190 13.85 5.00 -13.92
N ARG A 191 14.32 5.15 -12.69
CA ARG A 191 13.46 5.32 -11.53
C ARG A 191 13.76 6.47 -10.62
N MET A 192 14.81 7.18 -10.87
CA MET A 192 15.22 8.37 -10.10
C MET A 192 14.15 9.47 -10.04
N CYS A 193 12.92 9.12 -10.37
CA CYS A 193 11.84 10.06 -10.63
C CYS A 193 10.64 9.89 -9.73
N TYR A 194 10.66 8.91 -8.81
CA TYR A 194 9.48 8.52 -8.09
C TYR A 194 9.05 9.46 -6.98
N LEU A 195 9.93 10.30 -6.52
CA LEU A 195 9.63 11.14 -5.39
C LEU A 195 9.60 12.59 -5.83
N ARG A 196 8.42 13.00 -6.08
CA ARG A 196 8.13 14.34 -6.57
C ARG A 196 7.94 15.34 -5.45
N GLU A 197 7.59 14.82 -4.27
CA GLU A 197 7.32 15.64 -3.10
C GLU A 197 7.88 14.95 -1.86
N PRO A 198 9.23 14.87 -1.75
CA PRO A 198 9.88 14.19 -0.62
C PRO A 198 9.42 14.73 0.73
N ASP A 199 9.11 16.03 0.82
CA ASP A 199 8.61 16.66 2.05
C ASP A 199 7.21 16.18 2.47
N SER A 200 6.51 15.46 1.59
CA SER A 200 5.19 14.90 1.88
C SER A 200 5.25 13.46 2.41
N LEU A 201 6.43 12.88 2.51
CA LEU A 201 6.62 11.48 2.87
C LEU A 201 7.38 11.33 4.19
N ASP A 202 7.00 10.30 4.94
CA ASP A 202 7.64 9.91 6.19
C ASP A 202 8.38 8.57 6.06
N GLY A 203 8.07 7.80 5.02
CA GLY A 203 8.64 6.49 4.81
C GLY A 203 8.46 5.91 3.42
N VAL A 204 9.01 4.73 3.22
CA VAL A 204 9.02 4.02 1.95
C VAL A 204 8.90 2.51 2.16
N GLU A 205 8.09 1.86 1.32
CA GLU A 205 8.01 0.42 1.25
C GLU A 205 9.20 -0.12 0.43
N VAL A 206 10.10 -0.87 1.07
CA VAL A 206 11.30 -1.43 0.41
C VAL A 206 11.12 -2.85 -0.09
N TYR A 207 10.08 -3.53 0.38
CA TYR A 207 9.65 -4.84 -0.10
C TYR A 207 8.14 -4.91 -0.20
N ASN A 208 7.65 -5.44 -1.33
CA ASN A 208 6.23 -5.71 -1.57
C ASN A 208 6.08 -7.13 -2.09
N GLY A 209 5.27 -7.93 -1.42
CA GLY A 209 5.09 -9.36 -1.68
C GLY A 209 4.07 -9.70 -2.77
N ASN A 210 3.42 -8.71 -3.37
CA ASN A 210 2.38 -8.96 -4.36
C ASN A 210 2.97 -9.57 -5.65
N PRO A 211 2.60 -10.81 -6.02
CA PRO A 211 3.17 -11.49 -7.19
C PRO A 211 2.67 -10.93 -8.53
N THR A 212 1.57 -10.18 -8.52
CA THR A 212 0.97 -9.60 -9.74
C THR A 212 1.79 -8.44 -10.27
N TRP A 213 2.54 -7.78 -9.39
CA TRP A 213 3.31 -6.60 -9.70
C TRP A 213 4.77 -6.81 -9.27
N ALA A 214 5.68 -6.78 -10.19
CA ALA A 214 7.08 -6.79 -9.83
C ALA A 214 7.48 -5.41 -9.27
N MET A 215 7.95 -5.37 -8.04
CA MET A 215 8.64 -4.22 -7.46
C MET A 215 10.15 -4.44 -7.56
N ASP A 216 10.90 -3.40 -7.92
CA ASP A 216 12.35 -3.46 -7.84
C ASP A 216 12.81 -3.06 -6.44
N GLY A 217 12.91 -4.04 -5.57
CA GLY A 217 13.35 -3.85 -4.19
C GLY A 217 14.73 -3.16 -4.09
N TYR A 218 15.65 -3.45 -5.00
CA TYR A 218 16.95 -2.79 -5.01
C TYR A 218 16.83 -1.27 -5.26
N ALA A 219 15.96 -0.85 -6.19
CA ALA A 219 15.76 0.56 -6.44
C ALA A 219 15.06 1.25 -5.26
N ALA A 220 14.12 0.56 -4.61
CA ALA A 220 13.45 1.07 -3.41
C ALA A 220 14.42 1.20 -2.23
N GLU A 221 15.28 0.21 -2.00
CA GLU A 221 16.32 0.26 -0.97
C GLU A 221 17.32 1.38 -1.23
N LYS A 222 17.84 1.46 -2.46
CA LYS A 222 18.77 2.54 -2.83
C LYS A 222 18.15 3.92 -2.62
N TYR A 223 16.90 4.06 -2.98
CA TYR A 223 16.18 5.29 -2.73
C TYR A 223 16.07 5.58 -1.23
N ALA A 224 15.73 4.59 -0.42
CA ALA A 224 15.70 4.73 1.03
C ALA A 224 17.07 5.02 1.64
N ASP A 225 18.17 4.58 1.02
CA ASP A 225 19.55 4.93 1.43
C ASP A 225 19.87 6.41 1.19
N GLU A 226 19.32 6.99 0.14
CA GLU A 226 19.45 8.42 -0.18
C GLU A 226 18.58 9.30 0.74
N HIS A 227 17.59 8.71 1.42
CA HIS A 227 16.66 9.37 2.33
C HIS A 227 16.64 8.70 3.73
N PRO A 228 17.70 8.85 4.51
CA PRO A 228 17.82 8.22 5.83
C PRO A 228 16.78 8.72 6.85
N GLU A 229 16.12 9.85 6.57
CA GLU A 229 15.00 10.37 7.34
C GLU A 229 13.76 9.49 7.25
N TYR A 230 13.56 8.74 6.16
CA TYR A 230 12.38 7.88 6.00
C TYR A 230 12.46 6.61 6.84
N VAL A 231 11.29 6.18 7.34
CA VAL A 231 11.15 4.81 7.84
C VAL A 231 11.06 3.85 6.65
N ARG A 232 11.63 2.67 6.80
CA ARG A 232 11.52 1.58 5.82
C ARG A 232 10.55 0.55 6.34
N ILE A 233 9.68 0.05 5.48
CA ILE A 233 8.78 -1.06 5.77
C ILE A 233 8.88 -2.14 4.70
N ALA A 234 8.53 -3.35 5.07
CA ALA A 234 8.22 -4.45 4.17
C ALA A 234 6.77 -4.88 4.39
N ALA A 235 6.04 -5.15 3.33
CA ALA A 235 4.65 -5.54 3.39
C ALA A 235 4.28 -6.48 2.24
N SER A 236 3.06 -7.04 2.26
CA SER A 236 2.63 -8.00 1.24
C SER A 236 1.86 -7.39 0.09
N ASP A 237 1.18 -6.26 0.28
CA ASP A 237 0.18 -5.76 -0.67
C ASP A 237 -0.84 -6.87 -1.01
N PHE A 238 -1.36 -7.48 0.06
CA PHE A 238 -2.18 -8.68 -0.03
C PHE A 238 -3.52 -8.40 -0.70
N HIS A 239 -3.83 -9.16 -1.75
CA HIS A 239 -5.11 -9.08 -2.46
C HIS A 239 -5.80 -10.44 -2.58
N SER A 240 -5.01 -11.49 -2.73
CA SER A 240 -5.49 -12.87 -2.94
C SER A 240 -4.34 -13.84 -2.75
N TYR A 241 -4.66 -15.13 -2.73
CA TYR A 241 -3.65 -16.19 -2.73
C TYR A 241 -3.31 -16.66 -4.16
N PRO A 242 -2.06 -17.06 -4.47
CA PRO A 242 -0.87 -17.00 -3.60
C PRO A 242 -0.36 -15.56 -3.44
N CYS A 243 0.23 -15.25 -2.29
CA CYS A 243 0.90 -13.98 -2.03
C CYS A 243 2.20 -14.22 -1.28
N GLY A 244 3.26 -13.52 -1.66
CA GLY A 244 4.51 -13.49 -0.93
C GLY A 244 4.34 -12.61 0.31
N MET A 245 3.90 -13.18 1.42
CA MET A 245 3.59 -12.42 2.63
C MET A 245 4.82 -11.66 3.13
N GLY A 246 4.81 -10.35 2.94
CA GLY A 246 5.80 -9.43 3.50
C GLY A 246 5.37 -8.93 4.88
N GLY A 247 6.32 -8.43 5.65
CA GLY A 247 5.99 -7.84 6.94
C GLY A 247 7.16 -7.12 7.58
N THR A 248 6.83 -6.27 8.52
CA THR A 248 7.76 -5.43 9.27
C THR A 248 7.83 -5.91 10.70
N TYR A 249 9.04 -6.16 11.21
CA TYR A 249 9.27 -6.50 12.61
C TYR A 249 9.47 -5.22 13.44
N PHE A 250 8.66 -5.10 14.48
CA PHE A 250 8.80 -4.08 15.52
C PHE A 250 9.45 -4.65 16.78
N ASP A 251 10.17 -3.82 17.52
CA ASP A 251 10.75 -4.23 18.83
C ASP A 251 9.70 -4.41 19.93
N HIS A 252 8.51 -3.83 19.74
CA HIS A 252 7.33 -4.04 20.60
C HIS A 252 6.06 -4.01 19.73
N LEU A 253 5.03 -4.74 20.12
CA LEU A 253 3.75 -4.74 19.41
C LEU A 253 2.99 -3.44 19.71
N PRO A 254 2.71 -2.58 18.71
CA PRO A 254 1.93 -1.37 18.97
C PRO A 254 0.51 -1.71 19.47
N GLU A 255 0.05 -1.07 20.51
CA GLU A 255 -1.22 -1.39 21.14
C GLU A 255 -2.45 -0.96 20.34
N ASN A 256 -2.31 0.11 19.52
CA ASN A 256 -3.38 0.72 18.73
C ASN A 256 -2.78 1.58 17.60
N ASP A 257 -3.64 2.19 16.78
CA ASP A 257 -3.25 3.02 15.62
C ASP A 257 -2.30 4.17 16.01
N ALA A 258 -2.57 4.87 17.13
CA ALA A 258 -1.69 5.94 17.61
C ALA A 258 -0.32 5.42 18.07
N ALA A 259 -0.27 4.22 18.64
CA ALA A 259 0.98 3.57 19.02
C ALA A 259 1.76 3.09 17.78
N LEU A 260 1.07 2.62 16.72
CA LEU A 260 1.69 2.28 15.45
C LEU A 260 2.37 3.51 14.83
N VAL A 261 1.66 4.64 14.75
CA VAL A 261 2.24 5.89 14.22
C VAL A 261 3.48 6.30 15.00
N ARG A 262 3.43 6.26 16.35
CA ARG A 262 4.62 6.55 17.18
C ARG A 262 5.77 5.60 16.91
N ALA A 263 5.49 4.29 16.78
CA ALA A 263 6.52 3.31 16.49
C ALA A 263 7.20 3.55 15.13
N LEU A 264 6.43 3.98 14.12
CA LEU A 264 6.96 4.38 12.81
C LEU A 264 7.78 5.67 12.90
N GLN A 265 7.29 6.71 13.58
CA GLN A 265 7.99 7.97 13.80
C GLN A 265 9.31 7.78 14.55
N GLU A 266 9.32 6.91 15.56
CA GLU A 266 10.51 6.57 16.36
C GLU A 266 11.42 5.55 15.67
N LYS A 267 11.07 5.08 14.46
CA LYS A 267 11.79 4.07 13.68
C LYS A 267 12.05 2.79 14.49
N ARG A 268 11.01 2.30 15.17
CA ARG A 268 11.08 1.10 16.01
C ARG A 268 11.06 -0.21 15.19
N VAL A 269 11.32 -0.11 13.91
CA VAL A 269 11.48 -1.24 12.99
C VAL A 269 12.85 -1.87 13.20
N VAL A 270 12.89 -3.18 13.41
CA VAL A 270 14.11 -3.92 13.74
C VAL A 270 14.54 -4.92 12.66
N ASP A 271 13.60 -5.39 11.82
CA ASP A 271 13.88 -6.35 10.75
C ASP A 271 12.69 -6.43 9.77
N PHE A 272 12.85 -7.16 8.68
CA PHE A 272 11.83 -7.42 7.69
C PHE A 272 11.59 -8.91 7.49
N HIS A 273 10.34 -9.28 7.30
CA HIS A 273 9.93 -10.57 6.79
C HIS A 273 9.78 -10.45 5.27
N ILE A 274 10.58 -11.21 4.55
CA ILE A 274 10.48 -11.33 3.09
C ILE A 274 9.95 -12.73 2.82
N GLY A 275 8.65 -12.82 2.56
CA GLY A 275 7.96 -14.08 2.34
C GLY A 275 8.30 -14.67 0.98
N HIS A 276 8.54 -15.97 0.97
CA HIS A 276 8.39 -16.77 -0.24
C HIS A 276 6.93 -17.22 -0.32
N ASP A 277 6.40 -17.47 -1.54
CA ASP A 277 5.01 -17.84 -1.77
C ASP A 277 4.42 -18.75 -0.69
N VAL A 278 3.57 -18.22 0.14
CA VAL A 278 2.82 -19.01 1.10
C VAL A 278 1.57 -19.51 0.41
N HIS A 279 1.60 -20.77 -0.01
CA HIS A 279 0.39 -21.49 -0.38
C HIS A 279 -0.39 -21.83 0.90
N VAL A 280 -1.15 -20.89 1.42
CA VAL A 280 -2.17 -21.25 2.40
C VAL A 280 -3.25 -21.99 1.64
N ALA A 281 -3.36 -23.28 1.88
CA ALA A 281 -4.42 -24.08 1.28
C ALA A 281 -5.77 -23.45 1.70
N PRO A 282 -6.71 -23.23 0.75
CA PRO A 282 -8.01 -22.69 1.10
C PRO A 282 -8.61 -23.57 2.20
N VAL A 283 -9.08 -22.94 3.27
CA VAL A 283 -9.83 -23.63 4.32
C VAL A 283 -11.00 -24.29 3.63
N LYS A 284 -10.95 -25.62 3.52
CA LYS A 284 -12.08 -26.37 2.94
C LYS A 284 -13.27 -26.11 3.82
N GLY A 285 -14.19 -25.30 3.29
CA GLY A 285 -15.48 -25.06 3.93
C GLY A 285 -16.12 -26.38 4.32
N LYS A 286 -16.58 -26.42 5.56
CA LYS A 286 -17.50 -27.45 6.04
C LYS A 286 -18.89 -27.22 5.48
#